data_f70783ef691910a3b1b6877cca44b329
#
_entry.id   f70783ef691910a3b1b6877cca44b329
#
_cell.length_a   1.000
_cell.length_b   1.000
_cell.length_c   1.000
_cell.angle_alpha   90.00
_cell.angle_beta   90.00
_cell.angle_gamma   90.00
#
_symmetry.space_group_name_H-M   'P 1'
#
loop_
_entity.id
_entity.type
_entity.pdbx_description
1 polymer ?
#
loop_
_entity_poly.entity_id
_entity_poly.type
_entity_poly.pdbx_seq_one_letter_code
_entity_poly.pdbx_strand_id
1 'polypeptide(L)'
;MKLLATVGLALCALGATTWSQAQAQAKLCDKPRQMDGFKTCADVEKAEAEGAFVLYSTDPEPGQAKLVGAFNKAFPKIKTTYFRLQAGALYAKILSERQAKSFLVDVIQISDMGMILDFQKKGGFTQYISPEMAAFKPEYKSKPEGYWTWGSVIMAGIAYNNKVTPEAEAPKTWEDLLNPKWIDAINVKVSNSGLQHGVWFMLKPLLGEDYFKKFATQKPRAFDSYVQQYGRLVDGQDKVIMGAQYSGAIEFTAKGAPIGFVFPDKGLPAVSETYGIVDGGPHPHAAQLFMDWFLSPVGQKALAEALALHSPRDDVPPPPGAVPLSKMKLLIPADWEAFEKDRPSFAKEWDRIVGARR
;
A
#
# COMPACT_ATOMS: atom_id res chain seq x y z
N MET A 1 -67.74 55.69 5.02
CA MET A 1 -66.36 56.11 4.73
C MET A 1 -65.43 54.92 5.01
N LYS A 2 -65.02 54.25 3.95
CA LYS A 2 -64.13 53.09 4.01
C LYS A 2 -62.72 53.50 3.53
N LEU A 3 -61.72 53.46 4.36
CA LEU A 3 -60.31 53.62 3.97
C LEU A 3 -59.77 52.25 3.62
N LEU A 4 -59.30 52.08 2.40
CA LEU A 4 -58.47 50.95 1.94
C LEU A 4 -57.01 51.26 2.24
N ALA A 5 -56.35 50.41 3.00
CA ALA A 5 -54.92 50.43 3.17
C ALA A 5 -54.28 49.38 2.25
N THR A 6 -53.50 49.85 1.31
CA THR A 6 -52.69 49.03 0.40
C THR A 6 -51.36 48.67 1.10
N VAL A 7 -51.13 47.36 1.34
CA VAL A 7 -49.84 46.83 1.82
C VAL A 7 -49.03 46.44 0.61
N GLY A 8 -47.91 47.16 0.40
CA GLY A 8 -46.92 46.80 -0.60
C GLY A 8 -45.98 45.70 -0.10
N LEU A 9 -45.95 44.54 -0.77
CA LEU A 9 -44.96 43.50 -0.58
C LEU A 9 -43.70 43.88 -1.35
N ALA A 10 -42.63 44.16 -0.62
CA ALA A 10 -41.28 44.26 -1.19
C ALA A 10 -40.66 42.85 -1.24
N LEU A 11 -40.48 42.27 -2.42
CA LEU A 11 -39.69 41.08 -2.65
C LEU A 11 -38.21 41.42 -2.58
N CYS A 12 -37.56 41.06 -1.49
CA CYS A 12 -36.08 40.99 -1.44
C CYS A 12 -35.61 39.71 -2.12
N ALA A 13 -35.12 39.84 -3.36
CA ALA A 13 -34.41 38.77 -4.05
C ALA A 13 -33.00 38.63 -3.41
N LEU A 14 -32.87 37.68 -2.52
CA LEU A 14 -31.55 37.23 -2.02
C LEU A 14 -30.86 36.45 -3.15
N GLY A 15 -29.96 37.09 -3.86
CA GLY A 15 -29.07 36.47 -4.80
C GLY A 15 -28.06 35.57 -4.03
N ALA A 16 -28.30 34.24 -4.04
CA ALA A 16 -27.33 33.26 -3.59
C ALA A 16 -26.20 33.23 -4.62
N THR A 17 -25.13 33.99 -4.35
CA THR A 17 -23.87 33.82 -5.06
C THR A 17 -23.25 32.51 -4.60
N THR A 18 -23.44 31.45 -5.38
CA THR A 18 -22.70 30.20 -5.25
C THR A 18 -21.25 30.49 -5.62
N TRP A 19 -20.42 30.64 -4.61
CA TRP A 19 -18.98 30.65 -4.80
C TRP A 19 -18.56 29.21 -5.12
N SER A 20 -18.53 28.86 -6.41
CA SER A 20 -17.80 27.71 -6.91
C SER A 20 -16.32 28.03 -6.72
N GLN A 21 -15.74 27.58 -5.60
CA GLN A 21 -14.29 27.51 -5.49
C GLN A 21 -13.84 26.42 -6.49
N ALA A 22 -13.50 26.85 -7.69
CA ALA A 22 -12.72 26.02 -8.60
C ALA A 22 -11.38 25.81 -7.88
N GLN A 23 -11.22 24.65 -7.25
CA GLN A 23 -9.92 24.22 -6.75
C GLN A 23 -8.98 24.20 -7.94
N ALA A 24 -8.02 25.11 -7.97
CA ALA A 24 -7.00 25.13 -8.99
C ALA A 24 -6.27 23.79 -8.94
N GLN A 25 -6.40 23.02 -10.01
CA GLN A 25 -5.74 21.73 -10.13
C GLN A 25 -4.23 21.94 -10.03
N ALA A 26 -3.56 21.22 -9.12
CA ALA A 26 -2.12 21.33 -8.98
C ALA A 26 -1.44 21.04 -10.32
N LYS A 27 -0.41 21.80 -10.64
CA LYS A 27 0.38 21.63 -11.86
C LYS A 27 1.81 21.27 -11.47
N LEU A 28 2.46 20.52 -12.34
CA LEU A 28 3.90 20.35 -12.26
C LEU A 28 4.56 21.74 -12.33
N CYS A 29 5.60 21.97 -11.56
CA CYS A 29 6.35 23.22 -11.62
C CYS A 29 7.04 23.38 -12.98
N ASP A 30 7.15 24.64 -13.45
CA ASP A 30 7.69 24.95 -14.80
C ASP A 30 9.15 24.54 -14.96
N LYS A 31 9.94 24.58 -13.88
CA LYS A 31 11.38 24.29 -13.87
C LYS A 31 11.75 23.44 -12.65
N PRO A 32 11.62 22.10 -12.72
CA PRO A 32 12.11 21.23 -11.67
C PRO A 32 13.62 21.42 -11.45
N ARG A 33 14.03 21.56 -10.18
CA ARG A 33 15.44 21.63 -9.80
C ARG A 33 16.08 20.27 -9.93
N GLN A 34 17.23 20.19 -10.58
CA GLN A 34 18.02 18.97 -10.63
C GLN A 34 18.77 18.79 -9.31
N MET A 35 18.59 17.64 -8.69
CA MET A 35 19.32 17.18 -7.51
C MET A 35 20.21 15.99 -7.88
N ASP A 36 20.97 15.46 -6.91
CA ASP A 36 21.78 14.27 -7.12
C ASP A 36 20.88 13.03 -7.34
N GLY A 37 20.76 12.63 -8.61
CA GLY A 37 19.99 11.47 -9.05
C GLY A 37 18.47 11.65 -9.13
N PHE A 38 17.90 12.85 -8.94
CA PHE A 38 16.46 13.10 -9.07
C PHE A 38 16.13 14.56 -9.38
N LYS A 39 14.84 14.82 -9.68
CA LYS A 39 14.31 16.18 -9.89
C LYS A 39 13.31 16.50 -8.80
N THR A 40 13.27 17.77 -8.38
CA THR A 40 12.33 18.24 -7.37
C THR A 40 11.64 19.54 -7.76
N CYS A 41 10.36 19.65 -7.43
CA CYS A 41 9.59 20.90 -7.41
C CYS A 41 9.44 21.45 -5.98
N ALA A 42 9.90 20.71 -4.96
CA ALA A 42 9.87 21.17 -3.58
C ALA A 42 10.87 22.32 -3.34
N ASP A 43 10.49 23.22 -2.45
CA ASP A 43 11.39 24.25 -1.91
C ASP A 43 12.32 23.60 -0.88
N VAL A 44 13.53 23.24 -1.33
CA VAL A 44 14.50 22.48 -0.51
C VAL A 44 14.92 23.28 0.72
N GLU A 45 15.09 24.59 0.58
CA GLU A 45 15.51 25.48 1.66
C GLU A 45 14.44 25.55 2.75
N LYS A 46 13.16 25.61 2.38
CA LYS A 46 12.05 25.55 3.34
C LYS A 46 11.92 24.16 3.96
N ALA A 47 12.06 23.09 3.18
CA ALA A 47 12.05 21.71 3.70
C ALA A 47 13.15 21.51 4.77
N GLU A 48 14.36 22.01 4.52
CA GLU A 48 15.45 21.97 5.50
C GLU A 48 15.17 22.88 6.72
N ALA A 49 14.49 24.01 6.53
CA ALA A 49 14.09 24.90 7.62
C ALA A 49 12.98 24.31 8.50
N GLU A 50 12.06 23.51 7.93
CA GLU A 50 11.08 22.72 8.70
C GLU A 50 11.80 21.72 9.62
N GLY A 51 12.93 21.17 9.20
CA GLY A 51 13.84 20.37 10.02
C GLY A 51 13.31 19.00 10.47
N ALA A 52 12.08 18.67 10.10
CA ALA A 52 11.41 17.42 10.50
C ALA A 52 10.54 16.89 9.36
N PHE A 53 10.24 15.56 9.44
CA PHE A 53 9.33 14.86 8.56
C PHE A 53 8.75 13.64 9.29
N VAL A 54 7.45 13.42 9.18
CA VAL A 54 6.74 12.31 9.85
C VAL A 54 6.07 11.41 8.82
N LEU A 55 6.46 10.13 8.83
CA LEU A 55 5.91 9.08 7.97
C LEU A 55 5.09 8.08 8.80
N TYR A 56 3.82 7.89 8.46
CA TYR A 56 3.05 6.75 8.96
C TYR A 56 3.02 5.64 7.90
N SER A 57 3.32 4.40 8.33
CA SER A 57 3.53 3.30 7.41
C SER A 57 2.98 1.97 7.93
N THR A 58 2.63 1.09 6.99
CA THR A 58 2.28 -0.31 7.28
C THR A 58 3.48 -1.25 7.19
N ASP A 59 4.63 -0.76 6.73
CA ASP A 59 5.84 -1.54 6.53
C ASP A 59 6.53 -1.92 7.85
N PRO A 60 7.26 -3.05 7.87
CA PRO A 60 8.04 -3.46 9.04
C PRO A 60 9.11 -2.43 9.42
N GLU A 61 9.24 -2.18 10.73
CA GLU A 61 10.18 -1.20 11.27
C GLU A 61 11.64 -1.34 10.79
N PRO A 62 12.25 -2.55 10.70
CA PRO A 62 13.63 -2.66 10.23
C PRO A 62 13.85 -2.16 8.80
N GLY A 63 12.88 -2.37 7.92
CA GLY A 63 12.93 -1.86 6.55
C GLY A 63 12.71 -0.35 6.51
N GLN A 64 11.71 0.15 7.25
CA GLN A 64 11.46 1.58 7.35
C GLN A 64 12.65 2.36 7.92
N ALA A 65 13.32 1.84 8.95
CA ALA A 65 14.53 2.46 9.50
C ALA A 65 15.62 2.63 8.43
N LYS A 66 15.81 1.65 7.55
CA LYS A 66 16.77 1.75 6.44
C LYS A 66 16.35 2.78 5.40
N LEU A 67 15.07 2.76 4.99
CA LEU A 67 14.54 3.71 4.00
C LEU A 67 14.64 5.15 4.48
N VAL A 68 14.16 5.45 5.68
CA VAL A 68 14.27 6.80 6.26
C VAL A 68 15.72 7.19 6.53
N GLY A 69 16.58 6.24 6.89
CA GLY A 69 18.02 6.45 7.03
C GLY A 69 18.68 6.88 5.72
N ALA A 70 18.26 6.31 4.58
CA ALA A 70 18.74 6.73 3.26
C ALA A 70 18.28 8.16 2.92
N PHE A 71 17.03 8.53 3.23
CA PHE A 71 16.53 9.89 3.07
C PHE A 71 17.28 10.89 3.97
N ASN A 72 17.46 10.58 5.26
CA ASN A 72 18.20 11.43 6.20
C ASN A 72 19.68 11.60 5.81
N LYS A 73 20.29 10.58 5.15
CA LYS A 73 21.65 10.72 4.62
C LYS A 73 21.70 11.71 3.45
N ALA A 74 20.67 11.74 2.61
CA ALA A 74 20.55 12.70 1.51
C ALA A 74 20.23 14.12 2.04
N PHE A 75 19.43 14.21 3.09
CA PHE A 75 18.96 15.46 3.70
C PHE A 75 19.20 15.49 5.21
N PRO A 76 20.44 15.69 5.66
CA PRO A 76 20.82 15.55 7.08
C PRO A 76 20.22 16.60 8.01
N LYS A 77 19.67 17.69 7.47
CA LYS A 77 18.97 18.71 8.25
C LYS A 77 17.51 18.34 8.55
N ILE A 78 16.96 17.32 7.89
CA ILE A 78 15.58 16.87 8.08
C ILE A 78 15.59 15.60 8.95
N LYS A 79 15.08 15.70 10.18
CA LYS A 79 14.94 14.54 11.07
C LYS A 79 13.66 13.79 10.75
N THR A 80 13.75 12.57 10.21
CA THR A 80 12.58 11.75 9.92
C THR A 80 12.17 10.94 11.13
N THR A 81 10.88 11.00 11.46
CA THR A 81 10.21 10.11 12.41
C THR A 81 9.24 9.22 11.64
N TYR A 82 9.18 7.94 11.98
CA TYR A 82 8.18 7.04 11.39
C TYR A 82 7.39 6.28 12.47
N PHE A 83 6.17 5.92 12.12
CA PHE A 83 5.26 5.20 13.01
C PHE A 83 4.57 4.08 12.24
N ARG A 84 4.59 2.86 12.80
CA ARG A 84 4.05 1.66 12.15
C ARG A 84 2.82 1.13 12.86
N LEU A 85 1.74 0.90 12.09
CA LEU A 85 0.60 0.07 12.49
C LEU A 85 0.12 -0.77 11.29
N GLN A 86 -0.71 -1.77 11.55
CA GLN A 86 -1.47 -2.44 10.49
C GLN A 86 -2.46 -1.48 9.82
N ALA A 87 -2.75 -1.71 8.53
CA ALA A 87 -3.51 -0.79 7.69
C ALA A 87 -4.81 -0.30 8.34
N GLY A 88 -5.64 -1.19 8.87
CA GLY A 88 -6.91 -0.80 9.51
C GLY A 88 -6.71 0.06 10.75
N ALA A 89 -5.75 -0.28 11.62
CA ALA A 89 -5.46 0.48 12.84
C ALA A 89 -4.81 1.83 12.50
N LEU A 90 -3.91 1.85 11.50
CA LEU A 90 -3.28 3.09 11.02
C LEU A 90 -4.31 4.04 10.44
N TYR A 91 -5.21 3.53 9.61
CA TYR A 91 -6.26 4.31 9.00
C TYR A 91 -7.21 4.91 10.03
N ALA A 92 -7.66 4.11 11.02
CA ALA A 92 -8.50 4.59 12.12
C ALA A 92 -7.79 5.71 12.92
N LYS A 93 -6.48 5.56 13.20
CA LYS A 93 -5.68 6.58 13.88
C LYS A 93 -5.67 7.90 13.08
N ILE A 94 -5.38 7.85 11.79
CA ILE A 94 -5.30 9.05 10.93
C ILE A 94 -6.66 9.76 10.88
N LEU A 95 -7.77 9.02 10.73
CA LEU A 95 -9.11 9.60 10.74
C LEU A 95 -9.45 10.26 12.08
N SER A 96 -9.08 9.63 13.20
CA SER A 96 -9.29 10.18 14.55
C SER A 96 -8.47 11.46 14.75
N GLU A 97 -7.22 11.49 14.31
CA GLU A 97 -6.36 12.68 14.39
C GLU A 97 -6.93 13.85 13.56
N ARG A 98 -7.37 13.57 12.33
CA ARG A 98 -8.02 14.59 11.48
C ARG A 98 -9.32 15.12 12.11
N GLN A 99 -10.15 14.24 12.68
CA GLN A 99 -11.38 14.65 13.37
C GLN A 99 -11.07 15.54 14.57
N ALA A 100 -10.01 15.24 15.30
CA ALA A 100 -9.52 16.05 16.41
C ALA A 100 -8.76 17.33 15.97
N LYS A 101 -8.58 17.56 14.66
CA LYS A 101 -7.73 18.63 14.09
C LYS A 101 -6.29 18.57 14.58
N SER A 102 -5.80 17.39 14.90
CA SER A 102 -4.43 17.11 15.32
C SER A 102 -3.66 16.52 14.15
N PHE A 103 -3.02 17.37 13.36
CA PHE A 103 -2.30 16.96 12.15
C PHE A 103 -0.85 16.62 12.54
N LEU A 104 -0.56 15.32 12.67
CA LEU A 104 0.72 14.82 13.21
C LEU A 104 1.59 14.12 12.16
N VAL A 105 1.08 13.93 10.95
CA VAL A 105 1.73 13.14 9.90
C VAL A 105 1.80 13.92 8.60
N ASP A 106 2.91 13.78 7.88
CA ASP A 106 3.16 14.47 6.62
C ASP A 106 2.89 13.59 5.41
N VAL A 107 3.31 12.33 5.47
CA VAL A 107 3.08 11.34 4.42
C VAL A 107 2.56 10.06 5.05
N ILE A 108 1.56 9.46 4.41
CA ILE A 108 1.12 8.10 4.76
C ILE A 108 1.49 7.12 3.67
N GLN A 109 1.83 5.92 4.11
CA GLN A 109 1.95 4.72 3.29
C GLN A 109 0.95 3.68 3.81
N ILE A 110 0.04 3.22 2.95
CA ILE A 110 -0.94 2.18 3.29
C ILE A 110 -1.00 1.15 2.16
N SER A 111 -0.94 -0.13 2.54
CA SER A 111 -1.04 -1.27 1.62
C SER A 111 -2.47 -1.73 1.35
N ASP A 112 -3.44 -0.82 1.45
CA ASP A 112 -4.87 -1.07 1.20
C ASP A 112 -5.45 0.06 0.35
N MET A 113 -5.69 -0.24 -0.92
CA MET A 113 -6.19 0.74 -1.90
C MET A 113 -7.60 1.27 -1.55
N GLY A 114 -8.45 0.45 -0.94
CA GLY A 114 -9.78 0.91 -0.51
C GLY A 114 -9.69 2.05 0.51
N MET A 115 -8.75 1.95 1.46
CA MET A 115 -8.50 3.01 2.45
C MET A 115 -7.91 4.27 1.81
N ILE A 116 -7.02 4.12 0.83
CA ILE A 116 -6.44 5.24 0.08
C ILE A 116 -7.52 6.00 -0.69
N LEU A 117 -8.41 5.29 -1.40
CA LEU A 117 -9.49 5.89 -2.16
C LEU A 117 -10.52 6.59 -1.24
N ASP A 118 -10.88 5.97 -0.13
CA ASP A 118 -11.76 6.58 0.88
C ASP A 118 -11.11 7.83 1.48
N PHE A 119 -9.80 7.78 1.78
CA PHE A 119 -9.07 8.95 2.31
C PHE A 119 -9.02 10.10 1.29
N GLN A 120 -8.81 9.80 0.01
CA GLN A 120 -8.88 10.81 -1.06
C GLN A 120 -10.27 11.43 -1.14
N LYS A 121 -11.35 10.62 -1.13
CA LYS A 121 -12.75 11.11 -1.14
C LYS A 121 -13.07 12.04 0.04
N LYS A 122 -12.44 11.81 1.18
CA LYS A 122 -12.55 12.65 2.39
C LYS A 122 -11.65 13.90 2.38
N GLY A 123 -10.97 14.20 1.26
CA GLY A 123 -10.05 15.33 1.16
C GLY A 123 -8.82 15.15 2.07
N GLY A 124 -8.37 13.91 2.27
CA GLY A 124 -7.27 13.59 3.17
C GLY A 124 -5.89 13.88 2.60
N PHE A 125 -5.77 14.04 1.29
CA PHE A 125 -4.49 14.27 0.62
C PHE A 125 -4.35 15.69 0.08
N THR A 126 -3.17 16.25 0.22
CA THR A 126 -2.73 17.43 -0.57
C THR A 126 -2.35 16.98 -1.98
N GLN A 127 -2.84 17.68 -2.99
CA GLN A 127 -2.43 17.42 -4.36
C GLN A 127 -1.04 18.00 -4.63
N TYR A 128 -0.10 17.14 -4.99
CA TYR A 128 1.26 17.51 -5.38
C TYR A 128 1.73 16.63 -6.54
N ILE A 129 2.13 17.24 -7.66
CA ILE A 129 2.64 16.51 -8.82
C ILE A 129 4.16 16.55 -8.79
N SER A 130 4.75 15.43 -8.35
CA SER A 130 6.18 15.22 -8.40
C SER A 130 6.67 15.14 -9.85
N PRO A 131 7.81 15.74 -10.23
CA PRO A 131 8.41 15.56 -11.54
C PRO A 131 8.78 14.10 -11.83
N GLU A 132 8.96 13.26 -10.81
CA GLU A 132 9.27 11.85 -10.92
C GLU A 132 8.04 10.98 -11.24
N MET A 133 6.81 11.48 -11.07
CA MET A 133 5.58 10.76 -11.39
C MET A 133 5.43 10.43 -12.88
N ALA A 134 6.12 11.13 -13.76
CA ALA A 134 6.09 10.86 -15.20
C ALA A 134 6.60 9.46 -15.58
N ALA A 135 7.45 8.85 -14.73
CA ALA A 135 7.97 7.50 -14.93
C ALA A 135 7.03 6.38 -14.47
N PHE A 136 5.91 6.73 -13.83
CA PHE A 136 4.91 5.77 -13.34
C PHE A 136 3.76 5.64 -14.33
N LYS A 137 3.31 4.41 -14.57
CA LYS A 137 2.15 4.12 -15.43
C LYS A 137 0.87 4.77 -14.86
N PRO A 138 -0.11 5.12 -15.73
CA PRO A 138 -1.35 5.76 -15.28
C PRO A 138 -2.12 4.98 -14.21
N GLU A 139 -2.07 3.65 -14.24
CA GLU A 139 -2.73 2.76 -13.26
C GLU A 139 -2.09 2.80 -11.86
N TYR A 140 -0.87 3.33 -11.74
CA TYR A 140 -0.14 3.44 -10.48
C TYR A 140 -0.27 4.81 -9.82
N LYS A 141 -1.14 5.67 -10.35
CA LYS A 141 -1.33 7.06 -9.89
C LYS A 141 -2.79 7.38 -9.66
N SER A 142 -3.05 8.38 -8.83
CA SER A 142 -4.40 8.91 -8.61
C SER A 142 -5.00 9.55 -9.87
N LYS A 143 -6.32 9.59 -9.92
CA LYS A 143 -7.10 10.38 -10.89
C LYS A 143 -8.04 11.31 -10.11
N PRO A 144 -7.86 12.65 -10.17
CA PRO A 144 -6.75 13.38 -10.81
C PRO A 144 -5.37 13.04 -10.24
N GLU A 145 -4.31 13.24 -11.04
CA GLU A 145 -2.94 12.95 -10.64
C GLU A 145 -2.49 13.83 -9.47
N GLY A 146 -1.59 13.30 -8.63
CA GLY A 146 -0.91 14.06 -7.58
C GLY A 146 -1.43 13.84 -6.17
N TYR A 147 -2.52 13.09 -5.95
CA TYR A 147 -2.99 12.78 -4.59
C TYR A 147 -2.25 11.60 -3.96
N TRP A 148 -1.97 10.57 -4.75
CA TRP A 148 -1.20 9.40 -4.34
C TRP A 148 -0.52 8.73 -5.53
N THR A 149 0.52 7.96 -5.21
CA THR A 149 1.27 7.14 -6.17
C THR A 149 1.64 5.82 -5.51
N TRP A 150 1.66 4.74 -6.27
CA TRP A 150 2.25 3.50 -5.83
C TRP A 150 3.75 3.70 -5.60
N GLY A 151 4.21 3.40 -4.40
CA GLY A 151 5.64 3.41 -4.09
C GLY A 151 6.29 2.06 -4.36
N SER A 152 5.50 0.97 -4.26
CA SER A 152 5.97 -0.38 -4.55
C SER A 152 4.84 -1.30 -4.97
N VAL A 153 5.20 -2.47 -5.48
CA VAL A 153 4.28 -3.58 -5.79
C VAL A 153 4.55 -4.73 -4.82
N ILE A 154 3.52 -5.09 -4.05
CA ILE A 154 3.53 -6.28 -3.21
C ILE A 154 2.83 -7.40 -3.96
N MET A 155 3.49 -8.55 -4.11
CA MET A 155 2.92 -9.73 -4.76
C MET A 155 2.77 -10.86 -3.76
N ALA A 156 1.69 -11.62 -3.91
CA ALA A 156 1.40 -12.80 -3.12
C ALA A 156 1.46 -14.06 -3.99
N GLY A 157 2.27 -15.02 -3.58
CA GLY A 157 2.39 -16.33 -4.20
C GLY A 157 2.24 -17.44 -3.17
N ILE A 158 2.92 -18.56 -3.41
CA ILE A 158 3.01 -19.66 -2.46
C ILE A 158 4.48 -19.80 -2.05
N ALA A 159 4.76 -19.81 -0.74
CA ALA A 159 6.09 -20.14 -0.24
C ALA A 159 6.06 -21.50 0.48
N TYR A 160 7.18 -22.20 0.42
CA TYR A 160 7.33 -23.46 1.12
C TYR A 160 8.74 -23.61 1.69
N ASN A 161 8.90 -24.44 2.71
CA ASN A 161 10.19 -24.78 3.26
C ASN A 161 10.81 -25.93 2.45
N ASN A 162 11.84 -25.63 1.63
CA ASN A 162 12.46 -26.60 0.72
C ASN A 162 13.35 -27.64 1.41
N LYS A 163 13.61 -27.47 2.71
CA LYS A 163 14.32 -28.47 3.52
C LYS A 163 13.41 -29.63 3.94
N VAL A 164 12.12 -29.37 4.18
CA VAL A 164 11.13 -30.35 4.64
C VAL A 164 10.13 -30.75 3.57
N THR A 165 10.05 -29.98 2.50
CA THR A 165 9.18 -30.23 1.33
C THR A 165 10.07 -30.17 0.08
N PRO A 166 10.47 -31.33 -0.49
CA PRO A 166 11.23 -31.36 -1.74
C PRO A 166 10.48 -30.61 -2.86
N GLU A 167 11.22 -29.96 -3.77
CA GLU A 167 10.64 -29.18 -4.87
C GLU A 167 9.65 -30.00 -5.72
N ALA A 168 9.93 -31.29 -5.92
CA ALA A 168 9.02 -32.20 -6.66
C ALA A 168 7.66 -32.39 -5.97
N GLU A 169 7.59 -32.19 -4.66
CA GLU A 169 6.39 -32.32 -3.84
C GLU A 169 5.75 -30.99 -3.49
N ALA A 170 6.42 -29.87 -3.79
CA ALA A 170 5.90 -28.55 -3.50
C ALA A 170 4.61 -28.25 -4.28
N PRO A 171 3.69 -27.44 -3.72
CA PRO A 171 2.51 -27.03 -4.47
C PRO A 171 2.96 -26.14 -5.64
N LYS A 172 2.39 -26.34 -6.84
CA LYS A 172 2.70 -25.58 -8.05
C LYS A 172 1.58 -24.64 -8.45
N THR A 173 0.36 -24.97 -8.04
CA THR A 173 -0.86 -24.21 -8.32
C THR A 173 -1.57 -23.84 -7.01
N TRP A 174 -2.53 -22.93 -7.08
CA TRP A 174 -3.38 -22.62 -5.93
C TRP A 174 -4.22 -23.83 -5.50
N GLU A 175 -4.65 -24.66 -6.48
CA GLU A 175 -5.44 -25.87 -6.24
C GLU A 175 -4.66 -26.97 -5.50
N ASP A 176 -3.34 -27.04 -5.67
CA ASP A 176 -2.49 -28.01 -4.97
C ASP A 176 -2.51 -27.82 -3.45
N LEU A 177 -2.89 -26.61 -2.98
CA LEU A 177 -3.07 -26.34 -1.55
C LEU A 177 -4.26 -27.10 -0.93
N LEU A 178 -5.13 -27.70 -1.76
CA LEU A 178 -6.23 -28.53 -1.30
C LEU A 178 -5.81 -29.99 -1.02
N ASN A 179 -4.57 -30.36 -1.32
CA ASN A 179 -4.09 -31.72 -1.06
C ASN A 179 -4.08 -32.00 0.45
N PRO A 180 -4.65 -33.15 0.92
CA PRO A 180 -4.71 -33.48 2.35
C PRO A 180 -3.36 -33.49 3.07
N LYS A 181 -2.24 -33.65 2.35
CA LYS A 181 -0.90 -33.60 2.96
C LYS A 181 -0.56 -32.25 3.61
N TRP A 182 -1.32 -31.19 3.31
CA TRP A 182 -1.15 -29.86 3.87
C TRP A 182 -2.04 -29.57 5.08
N ILE A 183 -2.86 -30.51 5.53
CA ILE A 183 -3.70 -30.32 6.73
C ILE A 183 -2.80 -29.97 7.92
N ASP A 184 -3.17 -28.90 8.64
CA ASP A 184 -2.44 -28.33 9.77
C ASP A 184 -1.01 -27.81 9.45
N ALA A 185 -0.69 -27.61 8.16
CA ALA A 185 0.66 -27.24 7.69
C ALA A 185 0.70 -25.92 6.90
N ILE A 186 -0.43 -25.25 6.74
CA ILE A 186 -0.54 -23.98 5.98
C ILE A 186 -0.73 -22.80 6.94
N ASN A 187 -0.05 -21.70 6.64
CA ASN A 187 -0.39 -20.41 7.23
C ASN A 187 -0.81 -19.36 6.18
N VAL A 188 -1.55 -18.36 6.64
CA VAL A 188 -2.10 -17.26 5.87
C VAL A 188 -1.95 -15.95 6.65
N LYS A 189 -2.25 -14.82 6.04
CA LYS A 189 -2.41 -13.55 6.76
C LYS A 189 -3.77 -13.46 7.44
N VAL A 190 -3.85 -12.64 8.49
CA VAL A 190 -5.11 -12.29 9.14
C VAL A 190 -6.04 -11.52 8.20
N SER A 191 -7.35 -11.62 8.43
CA SER A 191 -8.39 -11.01 7.59
C SER A 191 -8.37 -9.47 7.55
N ASN A 192 -7.73 -8.80 8.51
CA ASN A 192 -7.59 -7.33 8.50
C ASN A 192 -6.39 -6.83 7.69
N SER A 193 -5.61 -7.71 7.05
CA SER A 193 -4.49 -7.36 6.18
C SER A 193 -4.97 -6.92 4.79
N GLY A 194 -4.39 -5.83 4.25
CA GLY A 194 -4.65 -5.37 2.89
C GLY A 194 -4.20 -6.39 1.84
N LEU A 195 -3.06 -7.07 2.05
CA LEU A 195 -2.60 -8.13 1.15
C LEU A 195 -3.58 -9.32 1.16
N GLN A 196 -4.11 -9.72 2.32
CA GLN A 196 -5.08 -10.82 2.40
C GLN A 196 -6.39 -10.47 1.70
N HIS A 197 -6.84 -9.22 1.78
CA HIS A 197 -7.97 -8.73 0.99
C HIS A 197 -7.67 -8.82 -0.51
N GLY A 198 -6.50 -8.37 -0.95
CA GLY A 198 -6.08 -8.50 -2.35
C GLY A 198 -6.05 -9.94 -2.83
N VAL A 199 -5.51 -10.87 -2.04
CA VAL A 199 -5.50 -12.31 -2.34
C VAL A 199 -6.92 -12.84 -2.51
N TRP A 200 -7.82 -12.53 -1.59
CA TRP A 200 -9.22 -12.92 -1.66
C TRP A 200 -9.93 -12.35 -2.89
N PHE A 201 -9.88 -11.04 -3.07
CA PHE A 201 -10.59 -10.32 -4.12
C PHE A 201 -10.20 -10.83 -5.52
N MET A 202 -8.92 -11.09 -5.73
CA MET A 202 -8.41 -11.52 -7.04
C MET A 202 -8.52 -13.03 -7.27
N LEU A 203 -8.43 -13.85 -6.24
CA LEU A 203 -8.50 -15.30 -6.40
C LEU A 203 -9.93 -15.86 -6.32
N LYS A 204 -10.85 -15.24 -5.59
CA LYS A 204 -12.23 -15.72 -5.46
C LYS A 204 -12.95 -15.86 -6.82
N PRO A 205 -12.85 -14.90 -7.76
CA PRO A 205 -13.44 -15.05 -9.09
C PRO A 205 -12.79 -16.16 -9.93
N LEU A 206 -11.52 -16.47 -9.69
CA LEU A 206 -10.75 -17.45 -10.46
C LEU A 206 -10.89 -18.90 -9.93
N LEU A 207 -11.04 -19.05 -8.63
CA LEU A 207 -11.05 -20.34 -7.94
C LEU A 207 -12.45 -20.75 -7.46
N GLY A 208 -13.35 -19.80 -7.30
CA GLY A 208 -14.69 -20.00 -6.78
C GLY A 208 -14.76 -20.11 -5.25
N GLU A 209 -15.94 -19.90 -4.68
CA GLU A 209 -16.16 -19.99 -3.23
C GLU A 209 -15.92 -21.41 -2.69
N ASP A 210 -16.24 -22.44 -3.48
CA ASP A 210 -16.07 -23.84 -3.08
C ASP A 210 -14.59 -24.21 -2.89
N TYR A 211 -13.67 -23.56 -3.61
CA TYR A 211 -12.24 -23.69 -3.33
C TYR A 211 -11.93 -23.26 -1.89
N PHE A 212 -12.40 -22.11 -1.45
CA PHE A 212 -12.12 -21.59 -0.11
C PHE A 212 -12.80 -22.41 0.99
N LYS A 213 -14.00 -22.98 0.74
CA LYS A 213 -14.64 -23.96 1.65
C LYS A 213 -13.78 -25.22 1.80
N LYS A 214 -13.24 -25.74 0.69
CA LYS A 214 -12.30 -26.88 0.73
C LYS A 214 -10.98 -26.50 1.38
N PHE A 215 -10.47 -25.28 1.12
CA PHE A 215 -9.26 -24.78 1.74
C PHE A 215 -9.39 -24.68 3.27
N ALA A 216 -10.56 -24.35 3.80
CA ALA A 216 -10.82 -24.35 5.23
C ALA A 216 -10.55 -25.71 5.90
N THR A 217 -10.75 -26.84 5.17
CA THR A 217 -10.46 -28.19 5.70
C THR A 217 -8.96 -28.43 5.92
N GLN A 218 -8.09 -27.60 5.34
CA GLN A 218 -6.65 -27.59 5.62
C GLN A 218 -6.32 -27.00 7.00
N LYS A 219 -7.29 -26.40 7.69
CA LYS A 219 -7.14 -25.77 9.02
C LYS A 219 -6.00 -24.74 9.07
N PRO A 220 -5.98 -23.76 8.17
CA PRO A 220 -4.88 -22.80 8.11
C PRO A 220 -4.77 -21.98 9.41
N ARG A 221 -3.55 -21.50 9.69
CA ARG A 221 -3.25 -20.59 10.80
C ARG A 221 -3.03 -19.17 10.28
N ALA A 222 -3.55 -18.16 10.98
CA ALA A 222 -3.45 -16.75 10.56
C ALA A 222 -2.44 -15.97 11.40
N PHE A 223 -1.58 -15.20 10.72
CA PHE A 223 -0.56 -14.36 11.34
C PHE A 223 -0.60 -12.92 10.83
N ASP A 224 -0.22 -11.99 11.71
CA ASP A 224 -0.30 -10.55 11.45
C ASP A 224 0.75 -10.07 10.43
N SER A 225 1.99 -10.58 10.49
CA SER A 225 3.08 -10.13 9.63
C SER A 225 3.70 -11.27 8.80
N TYR A 226 4.26 -10.91 7.64
CA TYR A 226 5.01 -11.89 6.87
C TYR A 226 6.25 -12.39 7.63
N VAL A 227 6.83 -11.57 8.51
CA VAL A 227 7.97 -11.99 9.33
C VAL A 227 7.61 -13.17 10.21
N GLN A 228 6.42 -13.14 10.86
CA GLN A 228 5.92 -14.28 11.63
C GLN A 228 5.65 -15.50 10.75
N GLN A 229 5.02 -15.30 9.58
CA GLN A 229 4.73 -16.38 8.64
C GLN A 229 5.99 -17.10 8.18
N TYR A 230 6.99 -16.33 7.73
CA TYR A 230 8.26 -16.89 7.25
C TYR A 230 9.12 -17.47 8.39
N GLY A 231 9.12 -16.86 9.58
CA GLY A 231 9.77 -17.42 10.76
C GLY A 231 9.27 -18.83 11.05
N ARG A 232 7.96 -19.02 11.11
CA ARG A 232 7.33 -20.34 11.32
C ARG A 232 7.65 -21.33 10.20
N LEU A 233 7.69 -20.84 8.95
CA LEU A 233 8.05 -21.65 7.79
C LEU A 233 9.50 -22.15 7.91
N VAL A 234 10.44 -21.28 8.28
CA VAL A 234 11.86 -21.61 8.49
C VAL A 234 12.04 -22.63 9.63
N ASP A 235 11.31 -22.43 10.73
CA ASP A 235 11.32 -23.31 11.90
C ASP A 235 10.63 -24.67 11.65
N GLY A 236 9.99 -24.86 10.48
CA GLY A 236 9.26 -26.08 10.12
C GLY A 236 7.95 -26.27 10.87
N GLN A 237 7.47 -25.24 11.59
CA GLN A 237 6.17 -25.28 12.28
C GLN A 237 5.00 -25.25 11.29
N ASP A 238 5.19 -24.63 10.13
CA ASP A 238 4.32 -24.68 8.97
C ASP A 238 5.18 -25.09 7.76
N LYS A 239 4.56 -25.76 6.77
CA LYS A 239 5.27 -26.21 5.57
C LYS A 239 5.06 -25.28 4.37
N VAL A 240 3.93 -24.57 4.36
CA VAL A 240 3.47 -23.76 3.23
C VAL A 240 2.83 -22.46 3.72
N ILE A 241 3.01 -21.39 2.96
CA ILE A 241 2.29 -20.12 3.11
C ILE A 241 1.42 -19.90 1.87
N MET A 242 0.10 -19.81 2.03
CA MET A 242 -0.80 -19.31 0.99
C MET A 242 -0.88 -17.79 1.05
N GLY A 243 -0.71 -17.13 -0.08
CA GLY A 243 -0.65 -15.67 -0.12
C GLY A 243 0.65 -15.13 0.46
N ALA A 244 1.74 -15.88 0.28
CA ALA A 244 3.07 -15.50 0.74
C ALA A 244 3.56 -14.24 0.05
N GLN A 245 3.94 -13.24 0.83
CA GLN A 245 4.53 -12.00 0.31
C GLN A 245 5.90 -12.27 -0.30
N TYR A 246 6.10 -11.95 -1.59
CA TYR A 246 7.34 -12.30 -2.30
C TYR A 246 8.58 -11.59 -1.72
N SER A 247 8.46 -10.35 -1.27
CA SER A 247 9.57 -9.65 -0.60
C SER A 247 10.07 -10.41 0.65
N GLY A 248 9.17 -11.09 1.37
CA GLY A 248 9.54 -11.96 2.48
C GLY A 248 10.39 -13.14 2.02
N ALA A 249 10.02 -13.79 0.89
CA ALA A 249 10.85 -14.86 0.33
C ALA A 249 12.24 -14.38 -0.02
N ILE A 250 12.36 -13.22 -0.69
CA ILE A 250 13.64 -12.60 -1.04
C ILE A 250 14.48 -12.33 0.21
N GLU A 251 13.88 -11.67 1.21
CA GLU A 251 14.56 -11.30 2.45
C GLU A 251 15.09 -12.52 3.22
N PHE A 252 14.24 -13.54 3.41
CA PHE A 252 14.62 -14.72 4.17
C PHE A 252 15.62 -15.59 3.41
N THR A 253 15.49 -15.74 2.09
CA THR A 253 16.46 -16.46 1.25
C THR A 253 17.82 -15.76 1.27
N ALA A 254 17.86 -14.43 1.22
CA ALA A 254 19.12 -13.67 1.33
C ALA A 254 19.85 -13.91 2.68
N LYS A 255 19.12 -14.31 3.72
CA LYS A 255 19.66 -14.71 5.04
C LYS A 255 20.01 -16.21 5.12
N GLY A 256 19.92 -16.95 4.01
CA GLY A 256 20.21 -18.38 3.95
C GLY A 256 19.06 -19.28 4.40
N ALA A 257 17.84 -18.76 4.56
CA ALA A 257 16.69 -19.58 4.92
C ALA A 257 16.27 -20.52 3.76
N PRO A 258 15.80 -21.75 4.07
CA PRO A 258 15.44 -22.76 3.07
C PRO A 258 14.04 -22.48 2.49
N ILE A 259 13.89 -21.41 1.75
CA ILE A 259 12.61 -20.95 1.17
C ILE A 259 12.57 -21.25 -0.33
N GLY A 260 11.54 -22.01 -0.76
CA GLY A 260 11.10 -22.05 -2.13
C GLY A 260 9.91 -21.12 -2.33
N PHE A 261 9.82 -20.46 -3.49
CA PHE A 261 8.70 -19.60 -3.85
C PHE A 261 8.13 -20.00 -5.20
N VAL A 262 6.81 -20.11 -5.27
CA VAL A 262 6.07 -20.53 -6.46
C VAL A 262 5.27 -19.36 -7.02
N PHE A 263 5.35 -19.20 -8.32
CA PHE A 263 4.56 -18.28 -9.14
C PHE A 263 3.45 -19.10 -9.82
N PRO A 264 2.24 -19.19 -9.22
CA PRO A 264 1.17 -20.00 -9.81
C PRO A 264 0.75 -19.48 -11.20
N ASP A 265 0.37 -20.39 -12.08
CA ASP A 265 0.02 -20.12 -13.49
C ASP A 265 -1.18 -19.17 -13.65
N LYS A 266 -2.15 -19.24 -12.72
CA LYS A 266 -3.28 -18.30 -12.67
C LYS A 266 -2.86 -16.86 -12.37
N GLY A 267 -1.67 -16.65 -11.84
CA GLY A 267 -1.08 -15.36 -11.54
C GLY A 267 -0.96 -15.04 -10.06
N LEU A 268 -0.28 -13.94 -9.78
CA LEU A 268 0.05 -13.44 -8.46
C LEU A 268 -0.88 -12.28 -8.10
N PRO A 269 -1.76 -12.39 -7.11
CA PRO A 269 -2.40 -11.23 -6.53
C PRO A 269 -1.36 -10.16 -6.19
N ALA A 270 -1.57 -8.96 -6.72
CA ALA A 270 -0.68 -7.83 -6.51
C ALA A 270 -1.45 -6.65 -5.93
N VAL A 271 -0.92 -6.08 -4.87
CA VAL A 271 -1.41 -4.86 -4.22
C VAL A 271 -0.29 -3.85 -4.15
N SER A 272 -0.67 -2.59 -3.98
CA SER A 272 0.29 -1.49 -3.88
C SER A 272 0.63 -1.18 -2.42
N GLU A 273 1.82 -0.65 -2.24
CA GLU A 273 2.10 0.26 -1.15
C GLU A 273 1.95 1.67 -1.69
N THR A 274 0.89 2.34 -1.28
CA THR A 274 0.52 3.63 -1.85
C THR A 274 0.89 4.74 -0.88
N TYR A 275 1.57 5.75 -1.43
CA TYR A 275 2.06 6.92 -0.70
C TYR A 275 1.30 8.17 -1.12
N GLY A 276 1.02 9.05 -0.16
CA GLY A 276 0.42 10.36 -0.43
C GLY A 276 0.71 11.36 0.68
N ILE A 277 0.82 12.64 0.30
CA ILE A 277 1.01 13.75 1.24
C ILE A 277 -0.31 14.03 1.94
N VAL A 278 -0.29 14.04 3.26
CA VAL A 278 -1.50 14.29 4.07
C VAL A 278 -1.83 15.79 4.07
N ASP A 279 -3.09 16.09 3.81
CA ASP A 279 -3.59 17.45 3.88
C ASP A 279 -3.55 17.99 5.32
N GLY A 280 -2.92 19.17 5.49
CA GLY A 280 -2.69 19.79 6.78
C GLY A 280 -1.48 19.25 7.56
N GLY A 281 -0.64 18.39 6.96
CA GLY A 281 0.58 17.90 7.59
C GLY A 281 1.51 19.04 8.05
N PRO A 282 2.25 18.86 9.16
CA PRO A 282 3.03 19.94 9.79
C PRO A 282 4.25 20.39 8.97
N HIS A 283 4.78 19.53 8.07
CA HIS A 283 6.02 19.80 7.31
C HIS A 283 5.79 19.63 5.80
N PRO A 284 4.98 20.49 5.15
CA PRO A 284 4.55 20.30 3.77
C PRO A 284 5.69 20.34 2.75
N HIS A 285 6.74 21.13 2.96
CA HIS A 285 7.88 21.21 2.04
C HIS A 285 8.78 19.97 2.18
N ALA A 286 9.00 19.48 3.40
CA ALA A 286 9.71 18.23 3.65
C ALA A 286 8.96 17.01 3.08
N ALA A 287 7.62 16.99 3.16
CA ALA A 287 6.78 15.98 2.55
C ALA A 287 6.91 15.96 1.02
N GLN A 288 6.87 17.13 0.36
CA GLN A 288 7.07 17.25 -1.09
C GLN A 288 8.47 16.77 -1.50
N LEU A 289 9.51 17.19 -0.77
CA LEU A 289 10.90 16.80 -1.03
C LEU A 289 11.09 15.28 -0.85
N PHE A 290 10.48 14.71 0.22
CA PHE A 290 10.49 13.27 0.41
C PHE A 290 9.83 12.54 -0.75
N MET A 291 8.65 12.97 -1.22
CA MET A 291 7.97 12.34 -2.35
C MET A 291 8.77 12.42 -3.65
N ASP A 292 9.42 13.54 -3.92
CA ASP A 292 10.28 13.69 -5.10
C ASP A 292 11.49 12.75 -5.03
N TRP A 293 12.18 12.71 -3.89
CA TRP A 293 13.28 11.78 -3.67
C TRP A 293 12.81 10.32 -3.71
N PHE A 294 11.73 9.99 -3.00
CA PHE A 294 11.22 8.62 -2.87
C PHE A 294 10.77 8.02 -4.21
N LEU A 295 10.07 8.82 -5.04
CA LEU A 295 9.59 8.37 -6.36
C LEU A 295 10.70 8.33 -7.42
N SER A 296 11.88 8.84 -7.14
CA SER A 296 13.03 8.84 -8.05
C SER A 296 13.70 7.46 -8.15
N PRO A 297 14.58 7.23 -9.14
CA PRO A 297 15.39 6.01 -9.18
C PRO A 297 16.22 5.77 -7.94
N VAL A 298 16.73 6.86 -7.30
CA VAL A 298 17.54 6.77 -6.07
C VAL A 298 16.69 6.30 -4.88
N GLY A 299 15.53 6.91 -4.67
CA GLY A 299 14.61 6.52 -3.58
C GLY A 299 14.03 5.14 -3.79
N GLN A 300 13.66 4.79 -5.02
CA GLN A 300 13.11 3.47 -5.36
C GLN A 300 14.16 2.36 -5.23
N LYS A 301 15.43 2.63 -5.54
CA LYS A 301 16.54 1.71 -5.23
C LYS A 301 16.72 1.53 -3.73
N ALA A 302 16.69 2.62 -2.96
CA ALA A 302 16.76 2.55 -1.51
C ALA A 302 15.61 1.72 -0.91
N LEU A 303 14.38 1.85 -1.45
CA LEU A 303 13.23 1.03 -1.08
C LEU A 303 13.48 -0.46 -1.36
N ALA A 304 13.95 -0.78 -2.58
CA ALA A 304 14.23 -2.16 -2.98
C ALA A 304 15.30 -2.83 -2.08
N GLU A 305 16.33 -2.09 -1.71
CA GLU A 305 17.39 -2.55 -0.81
C GLU A 305 16.92 -2.66 0.65
N ALA A 306 16.04 -1.76 1.09
CA ALA A 306 15.57 -1.72 2.48
C ALA A 306 14.50 -2.77 2.79
N LEU A 307 13.58 -3.02 1.85
CA LEU A 307 12.35 -3.79 2.05
C LEU A 307 12.18 -4.97 1.07
N ALA A 308 13.14 -5.18 0.16
CA ALA A 308 13.06 -6.17 -0.92
C ALA A 308 11.79 -6.04 -1.77
N LEU A 309 11.28 -4.82 -1.95
CA LEU A 309 10.07 -4.50 -2.70
C LEU A 309 10.39 -4.09 -4.13
N HIS A 310 9.51 -4.48 -5.06
CA HIS A 310 9.64 -4.09 -6.46
C HIS A 310 9.13 -2.67 -6.68
N SER A 311 9.95 -1.88 -7.37
CA SER A 311 9.53 -0.56 -7.85
C SER A 311 8.49 -0.71 -8.97
N PRO A 312 7.46 0.16 -9.01
CA PRO A 312 6.56 0.26 -10.16
C PRO A 312 7.21 0.91 -11.39
N ARG A 313 8.43 1.47 -11.25
CA ARG A 313 9.19 2.09 -12.34
C ARG A 313 9.89 1.03 -13.18
N ASP A 314 9.84 1.18 -14.51
CA ASP A 314 10.51 0.26 -15.44
C ASP A 314 12.04 0.49 -15.50
N ASP A 315 12.53 1.65 -15.06
CA ASP A 315 13.96 2.04 -15.06
C ASP A 315 14.71 1.71 -13.75
N VAL A 316 14.03 1.07 -12.78
CA VAL A 316 14.64 0.62 -11.53
C VAL A 316 14.76 -0.91 -11.54
N PRO A 317 15.95 -1.47 -11.30
CA PRO A 317 16.13 -2.92 -11.26
C PRO A 317 15.34 -3.56 -10.12
N PRO A 318 14.94 -4.83 -10.26
CA PRO A 318 14.31 -5.56 -9.16
C PRO A 318 15.24 -5.66 -7.94
N PRO A 319 14.70 -5.95 -6.75
CA PRO A 319 15.51 -6.27 -5.59
C PRO A 319 16.55 -7.37 -5.88
N PRO A 320 17.74 -7.37 -5.24
CA PRO A 320 18.74 -8.40 -5.45
C PRO A 320 18.17 -9.82 -5.27
N GLY A 321 18.39 -10.67 -6.26
CA GLY A 321 17.89 -12.05 -6.27
C GLY A 321 16.41 -12.21 -6.68
N ALA A 322 15.72 -11.13 -6.97
CA ALA A 322 14.31 -11.17 -7.36
C ALA A 322 14.12 -11.32 -8.88
N VAL A 323 13.02 -11.97 -9.26
CA VAL A 323 12.55 -12.02 -10.65
C VAL A 323 11.97 -10.65 -11.04
N PRO A 324 12.28 -10.09 -12.22
CA PRO A 324 11.69 -8.83 -12.69
C PRO A 324 10.16 -8.90 -12.85
N LEU A 325 9.45 -7.80 -12.58
CA LEU A 325 7.98 -7.71 -12.74
C LEU A 325 7.52 -8.09 -14.15
N SER A 326 8.31 -7.76 -15.18
CA SER A 326 8.02 -8.08 -16.59
C SER A 326 7.92 -9.59 -16.89
N LYS A 327 8.44 -10.44 -15.99
CA LYS A 327 8.37 -11.90 -16.09
C LYS A 327 7.26 -12.51 -15.22
N MET A 328 6.45 -11.68 -14.57
CA MET A 328 5.39 -12.12 -13.67
C MET A 328 4.00 -11.85 -14.26
N LYS A 329 3.08 -12.78 -14.07
CA LYS A 329 1.66 -12.57 -14.34
C LYS A 329 1.01 -11.97 -13.09
N LEU A 330 0.88 -10.66 -13.06
CA LEU A 330 0.24 -9.96 -11.94
C LEU A 330 -1.28 -9.93 -12.11
N LEU A 331 -2.00 -10.19 -11.03
CA LEU A 331 -3.43 -9.96 -10.91
C LEU A 331 -3.59 -8.64 -10.15
N ILE A 332 -4.08 -7.63 -10.84
CA ILE A 332 -4.36 -6.30 -10.28
C ILE A 332 -5.86 -6.04 -10.45
N PRO A 333 -6.56 -5.50 -9.44
CA PRO A 333 -7.97 -5.16 -9.59
C PRO A 333 -8.19 -4.24 -10.79
N ALA A 334 -9.04 -4.66 -11.73
CA ALA A 334 -9.43 -3.83 -12.86
C ALA A 334 -10.38 -2.68 -12.43
N ASP A 335 -11.14 -2.92 -11.36
CA ASP A 335 -12.10 -1.99 -10.78
C ASP A 335 -11.77 -1.76 -9.30
N TRP A 336 -11.15 -0.63 -9.03
CA TRP A 336 -10.80 -0.22 -7.67
C TRP A 336 -12.01 0.19 -6.83
N GLU A 337 -13.11 0.63 -7.46
CA GLU A 337 -14.34 0.94 -6.76
C GLU A 337 -15.02 -0.33 -6.23
N ALA A 338 -15.04 -1.39 -7.05
CA ALA A 338 -15.50 -2.71 -6.61
C ALA A 338 -14.60 -3.27 -5.50
N PHE A 339 -13.28 -3.10 -5.60
CA PHE A 339 -12.33 -3.50 -4.56
C PHE A 339 -12.60 -2.77 -3.23
N GLU A 340 -12.82 -1.46 -3.27
CA GLU A 340 -13.18 -0.68 -2.09
C GLU A 340 -14.50 -1.16 -1.45
N LYS A 341 -15.52 -1.40 -2.27
CA LYS A 341 -16.85 -1.86 -1.81
C LYS A 341 -16.81 -3.26 -1.17
N ASP A 342 -15.92 -4.15 -1.64
CA ASP A 342 -15.75 -5.49 -1.07
C ASP A 342 -15.11 -5.46 0.32
N ARG A 343 -14.27 -4.48 0.61
CA ARG A 343 -13.47 -4.39 1.83
C ARG A 343 -14.25 -4.57 3.14
N PRO A 344 -15.40 -3.94 3.38
CA PRO A 344 -16.15 -4.08 4.63
C PRO A 344 -16.72 -5.48 4.86
N SER A 345 -17.05 -6.22 3.79
CA SER A 345 -17.61 -7.58 3.85
C SER A 345 -16.55 -8.66 3.89
N PHE A 346 -15.39 -8.41 3.26
CA PHE A 346 -14.31 -9.37 3.10
C PHE A 346 -13.92 -10.08 4.41
N ALA A 347 -13.57 -9.33 5.46
CA ALA A 347 -13.07 -9.94 6.69
C ALA A 347 -14.09 -10.89 7.31
N LYS A 348 -15.39 -10.52 7.33
CA LYS A 348 -16.48 -11.36 7.83
C LYS A 348 -16.67 -12.61 6.97
N GLU A 349 -16.59 -12.44 5.65
CA GLU A 349 -16.79 -13.54 4.71
C GLU A 349 -15.62 -14.53 4.77
N TRP A 350 -14.39 -14.03 4.81
CA TRP A 350 -13.18 -14.84 4.98
C TRP A 350 -13.22 -15.62 6.31
N ASP A 351 -13.50 -14.96 7.43
CA ASP A 351 -13.54 -15.59 8.74
C ASP A 351 -14.68 -16.63 8.82
N ARG A 352 -15.83 -16.39 8.17
CA ARG A 352 -16.94 -17.34 8.08
C ARG A 352 -16.62 -18.56 7.21
N ILE A 353 -15.94 -18.37 6.07
CA ILE A 353 -15.70 -19.44 5.07
C ILE A 353 -14.44 -20.21 5.40
N VAL A 354 -13.34 -19.52 5.65
CA VAL A 354 -12.01 -20.12 5.88
C VAL A 354 -11.77 -20.40 7.36
N GLY A 355 -12.15 -19.47 8.25
CA GLY A 355 -12.04 -19.64 9.69
C GLY A 355 -10.62 -19.95 10.14
N ALA A 356 -9.61 -19.21 9.58
CA ALA A 356 -8.21 -19.46 9.92
C ALA A 356 -7.96 -19.25 11.42
N ARG A 357 -7.28 -20.20 12.06
CA ARG A 357 -6.98 -20.19 13.50
C ARG A 357 -5.90 -19.15 13.80
N ARG A 358 -6.01 -18.48 14.93
CA ARG A 358 -4.98 -17.57 15.47
C ARG A 358 -4.03 -18.30 16.40
#